data_e938c99b1821d172a2ad051f968fe184
#
_entry.id   e938c99b1821d172a2ad051f968fe184
#
_cell.length_a   1.000
_cell.length_b   1.000
_cell.length_c   1.000
_cell.angle_alpha   90.00
_cell.angle_beta   90.00
_cell.angle_gamma   90.00
#
_symmetry.space_group_name_H-M   'P 1'
#
loop_
_entity.id
_entity.type
_entity.pdbx_description
1 polymer ?
#
loop_
_entity_poly.entity_id
_entity_poly.type
_entity_poly.pdbx_seq_one_letter_code
_entity_poly.pdbx_strand_id
1 'polypeptide(L)'
;MPAPIDGAFSLVDHFGTPVDQRSYGDRHLLVFFGFSHCAVVCPRELAKLGAALRALGPLAARVQPLYVSVDPARDTPAVLRACVARHPGGFVGLTGSEAQVEAAKKSFRVFARRVPDAAAPGGYVVPHTALAYFMAPGGRYLAHFAESLDAPAVAARMTELMQGDTP
;
A
#
# COMPACT_ATOMS: atom_id res chain seq x y z
N MET A 1 15.66 -7.71 19.13
CA MET A 1 15.31 -7.86 17.70
C MET A 1 13.92 -7.29 17.47
N PRO A 2 13.75 -6.44 16.47
CA PRO A 2 12.39 -6.03 16.13
C PRO A 2 11.59 -7.25 15.72
N ALA A 3 10.31 -7.30 16.11
CA ALA A 3 9.44 -8.39 15.70
C ALA A 3 9.26 -8.38 14.17
N PRO A 4 9.10 -9.52 13.53
CA PRO A 4 8.91 -9.58 12.09
C PRO A 4 7.62 -8.87 11.65
N ILE A 5 7.58 -8.45 10.39
CA ILE A 5 6.36 -7.92 9.79
C ILE A 5 5.37 -9.06 9.61
N ASP A 6 4.22 -8.96 10.23
CA ASP A 6 3.17 -9.96 10.17
C ASP A 6 2.44 -9.96 8.82
N GLY A 7 2.11 -8.77 8.31
CA GLY A 7 1.43 -8.62 7.02
C GLY A 7 -0.05 -8.91 7.02
N ALA A 8 -0.63 -9.28 8.15
CA ALA A 8 -2.06 -9.53 8.24
C ALA A 8 -2.85 -8.22 8.33
N PHE A 9 -4.00 -8.18 7.69
CA PHE A 9 -4.92 -7.05 7.80
C PHE A 9 -6.37 -7.52 7.63
N SER A 10 -7.29 -6.73 8.17
CA SER A 10 -8.73 -6.90 7.96
C SER A 10 -9.27 -5.49 7.71
N LEU A 11 -9.54 -5.19 6.46
CA LEU A 11 -9.90 -3.85 6.00
C LEU A 11 -11.12 -3.90 5.08
N VAL A 12 -11.46 -2.77 4.49
CA VAL A 12 -12.56 -2.64 3.53
C VAL A 12 -11.98 -2.02 2.26
N ASP A 13 -12.27 -2.59 1.11
CA ASP A 13 -11.79 -2.04 -0.16
C ASP A 13 -12.63 -0.83 -0.59
N HIS A 14 -12.22 -0.20 -1.70
CA HIS A 14 -12.88 1.01 -2.18
C HIS A 14 -14.27 0.74 -2.81
N PHE A 15 -14.73 -0.49 -2.84
CA PHE A 15 -16.11 -0.85 -3.18
C PHE A 15 -16.95 -1.15 -1.94
N GLY A 16 -16.38 -1.08 -0.73
CA GLY A 16 -17.07 -1.38 0.51
C GLY A 16 -17.04 -2.86 0.89
N THR A 17 -16.25 -3.68 0.22
CA THR A 17 -16.16 -5.11 0.48
C THR A 17 -15.10 -5.40 1.54
N PRO A 18 -15.41 -6.18 2.60
CA PRO A 18 -14.39 -6.62 3.56
C PRO A 18 -13.35 -7.51 2.89
N VAL A 19 -12.08 -7.21 3.17
CA VAL A 19 -10.95 -7.95 2.58
C VAL A 19 -9.85 -8.17 3.62
N ASP A 20 -9.04 -9.18 3.40
CA ASP A 20 -7.83 -9.46 4.17
C ASP A 20 -6.68 -9.85 3.23
N GLN A 21 -5.53 -10.24 3.79
CA GLN A 21 -4.35 -10.60 3.01
C GLN A 21 -4.54 -11.84 2.13
N ARG A 22 -5.61 -12.59 2.34
CA ARG A 22 -5.92 -13.80 1.54
C ARG A 22 -6.93 -13.52 0.43
N SER A 23 -7.51 -12.32 0.39
CA SER A 23 -8.59 -11.98 -0.55
C SER A 23 -8.15 -11.93 -2.01
N TYR A 24 -6.85 -11.93 -2.28
CA TYR A 24 -6.29 -11.72 -3.62
C TYR A 24 -5.70 -13.00 -4.23
N GLY A 25 -6.07 -14.14 -3.68
CA GLY A 25 -5.72 -15.45 -4.24
C GLY A 25 -4.23 -15.73 -4.20
N ASP A 26 -3.68 -16.19 -5.31
CA ASP A 26 -2.27 -16.57 -5.46
C ASP A 26 -1.38 -15.41 -5.94
N ARG A 27 -1.88 -14.18 -5.92
CA ARG A 27 -1.09 -13.00 -6.29
C ARG A 27 -0.22 -12.52 -5.14
N HIS A 28 0.96 -12.04 -5.50
CA HIS A 28 1.79 -11.27 -4.58
C HIS A 28 1.12 -9.92 -4.29
N LEU A 29 1.41 -9.34 -3.14
CA LEU A 29 0.83 -8.05 -2.76
C LEU A 29 1.94 -6.99 -2.70
N LEU A 30 1.70 -5.86 -3.35
CA LEU A 30 2.54 -4.67 -3.24
C LEU A 30 1.76 -3.63 -2.45
N VAL A 31 2.15 -3.41 -1.19
CA VAL A 31 1.37 -2.65 -0.23
C VAL A 31 2.06 -1.32 0.08
N PHE A 32 1.34 -0.23 -0.14
CA PHE A 32 1.82 1.11 0.18
C PHE A 32 0.81 1.83 1.06
N PHE A 33 1.29 2.41 2.17
CA PHE A 33 0.45 3.17 3.10
C PHE A 33 0.53 4.66 2.78
N GLY A 34 -0.61 5.33 2.77
CA GLY A 34 -0.69 6.75 2.49
C GLY A 34 -2.07 7.32 2.84
N PHE A 35 -2.39 8.47 2.29
CA PHE A 35 -3.71 9.10 2.47
C PHE A 35 -4.00 10.04 1.31
N SER A 36 -5.30 10.23 1.00
CA SER A 36 -5.74 10.95 -0.20
C SER A 36 -5.35 12.43 -0.20
N HIS A 37 -5.17 13.03 0.98
CA HIS A 37 -4.83 14.44 1.15
C HIS A 37 -3.32 14.70 1.16
N CYS A 38 -2.50 13.70 0.84
CA CYS A 38 -1.06 13.87 0.68
C CYS A 38 -0.78 14.55 -0.66
N ALA A 39 -0.14 15.72 -0.63
CA ALA A 39 0.01 16.56 -1.82
C ALA A 39 1.18 16.14 -2.73
N VAL A 40 2.24 15.53 -2.19
CA VAL A 40 3.49 15.31 -2.92
C VAL A 40 3.98 13.87 -2.87
N VAL A 41 4.19 13.31 -1.68
CA VAL A 41 4.87 12.01 -1.53
C VAL A 41 4.04 10.86 -2.08
N CYS A 42 2.76 10.78 -1.71
CA CYS A 42 1.91 9.67 -2.15
C CYS A 42 1.68 9.64 -3.66
N PRO A 43 1.35 10.75 -4.34
CA PRO A 43 1.24 10.73 -5.81
C PRO A 43 2.53 10.32 -6.50
N ARG A 44 3.69 10.80 -6.00
CA ARG A 44 4.99 10.44 -6.55
C ARG A 44 5.29 8.96 -6.39
N GLU A 45 5.03 8.42 -5.19
CA GLU A 45 5.24 7.00 -4.91
C GLU A 45 4.29 6.11 -5.71
N LEU A 46 3.03 6.47 -5.82
CA LEU A 46 2.07 5.72 -6.62
C LEU A 46 2.47 5.71 -8.10
N ALA A 47 2.95 6.82 -8.62
CA ALA A 47 3.45 6.90 -10.00
C ALA A 47 4.68 6.00 -10.19
N LYS A 48 5.61 6.01 -9.23
CA LYS A 48 6.79 5.14 -9.25
C LYS A 48 6.41 3.66 -9.21
N LEU A 49 5.54 3.27 -8.30
CA LEU A 49 5.09 1.88 -8.18
C LEU A 49 4.32 1.44 -9.42
N GLY A 50 3.49 2.31 -9.99
CA GLY A 50 2.82 2.06 -11.26
C GLY A 50 3.80 1.82 -12.40
N ALA A 51 4.88 2.60 -12.47
CA ALA A 51 5.95 2.41 -13.45
C ALA A 51 6.68 1.08 -13.24
N ALA A 52 6.94 0.71 -11.97
CA ALA A 52 7.56 -0.58 -11.65
C ALA A 52 6.68 -1.75 -12.11
N LEU A 53 5.38 -1.65 -11.88
CA LEU A 53 4.43 -2.68 -12.33
C LEU A 53 4.42 -2.81 -13.85
N ARG A 54 4.44 -1.70 -14.60
CA ARG A 54 4.54 -1.76 -16.05
C ARG A 54 5.84 -2.42 -16.51
N ALA A 55 6.94 -2.17 -15.81
CA ALA A 55 8.24 -2.78 -16.12
C ALA A 55 8.26 -4.29 -15.90
N LEU A 56 7.36 -4.83 -15.08
CA LEU A 56 7.22 -6.29 -14.91
C LEU A 56 6.66 -6.98 -16.15
N GLY A 57 5.99 -6.26 -17.05
CA GLY A 57 5.34 -6.87 -18.21
C GLY A 57 4.30 -7.90 -17.79
N PRO A 58 4.31 -9.12 -18.37
CA PRO A 58 3.31 -10.15 -18.03
C PRO A 58 3.29 -10.56 -16.56
N LEU A 59 4.39 -10.41 -15.82
CA LEU A 59 4.44 -10.73 -14.41
C LEU A 59 3.56 -9.80 -13.56
N ALA A 60 3.21 -8.63 -14.06
CA ALA A 60 2.35 -7.68 -13.34
C ALA A 60 0.98 -8.29 -13.01
N ALA A 61 0.49 -9.22 -13.82
CA ALA A 61 -0.77 -9.92 -13.55
C ALA A 61 -0.72 -10.77 -12.27
N ARG A 62 0.47 -11.09 -11.78
CA ARG A 62 0.69 -11.86 -10.56
C ARG A 62 0.89 -10.98 -9.32
N VAL A 63 0.73 -9.68 -9.46
CA VAL A 63 0.91 -8.72 -8.37
C VAL A 63 -0.36 -7.89 -8.22
N GLN A 64 -0.89 -7.82 -7.00
CA GLN A 64 -1.99 -6.92 -6.66
C GLN A 64 -1.43 -5.76 -5.86
N PRO A 65 -1.42 -4.54 -6.43
CA PRO A 65 -1.02 -3.36 -5.66
C PRO A 65 -2.17 -2.89 -4.77
N LEU A 66 -1.85 -2.58 -3.52
CA LEU A 66 -2.80 -2.14 -2.50
C LEU A 66 -2.35 -0.80 -1.94
N TYR A 67 -3.27 0.16 -1.90
CA TYR A 67 -3.05 1.47 -1.30
C TYR A 67 -3.86 1.57 -0.01
N VAL A 68 -3.19 1.45 1.13
CA VAL A 68 -3.84 1.40 2.44
C VAL A 68 -3.83 2.80 3.07
N SER A 69 -5.02 3.31 3.40
CA SER A 69 -5.13 4.60 4.04
C SER A 69 -4.68 4.56 5.50
N VAL A 70 -3.89 5.57 5.91
CA VAL A 70 -3.57 5.83 7.31
C VAL A 70 -4.50 6.87 7.93
N ASP A 71 -5.50 7.33 7.20
CA ASP A 71 -6.41 8.39 7.61
C ASP A 71 -7.88 8.01 7.32
N PRO A 72 -8.41 7.00 8.04
CA PRO A 72 -9.77 6.52 7.76
C PRO A 72 -10.85 7.55 8.01
N ALA A 73 -10.58 8.58 8.81
CA ALA A 73 -11.56 9.65 9.06
C ALA A 73 -11.89 10.44 7.80
N ARG A 74 -10.91 10.67 6.92
CA ARG A 74 -11.11 11.38 5.64
C ARG A 74 -11.23 10.44 4.45
N ASP A 75 -10.57 9.29 4.51
CA ASP A 75 -10.49 8.34 3.40
C ASP A 75 -11.58 7.28 3.51
N THR A 76 -12.79 7.65 3.10
CA THR A 76 -13.89 6.69 2.92
C THR A 76 -13.61 5.83 1.67
N PRO A 77 -14.32 4.69 1.49
CA PRO A 77 -14.21 3.92 0.25
C PRO A 77 -14.41 4.76 -1.01
N ALA A 78 -15.41 5.66 -1.03
CA ALA A 78 -15.67 6.51 -2.18
C ALA A 78 -14.51 7.47 -2.47
N VAL A 79 -13.90 8.05 -1.44
CA VAL A 79 -12.75 8.95 -1.57
C VAL A 79 -11.54 8.19 -2.13
N LEU A 80 -11.26 7.00 -1.60
CA LEU A 80 -10.17 6.18 -2.10
C LEU A 80 -10.40 5.71 -3.53
N ARG A 81 -11.62 5.35 -3.88
CA ARG A 81 -11.97 4.96 -5.24
C ARG A 81 -11.60 6.06 -6.24
N ALA A 82 -11.97 7.30 -5.94
CA ALA A 82 -11.61 8.44 -6.77
C ALA A 82 -10.10 8.68 -6.79
N CYS A 83 -9.42 8.48 -5.66
CA CYS A 83 -7.97 8.66 -5.56
C CYS A 83 -7.22 7.64 -6.43
N VAL A 84 -7.51 6.34 -6.28
CA VAL A 84 -6.79 5.29 -7.02
C VAL A 84 -7.10 5.32 -8.52
N ALA A 85 -8.27 5.82 -8.90
CA ALA A 85 -8.64 5.95 -10.31
C ALA A 85 -7.73 6.93 -11.08
N ARG A 86 -7.07 7.86 -10.37
CA ARG A 86 -6.15 8.82 -10.96
C ARG A 86 -4.73 8.27 -11.14
N HIS A 87 -4.45 7.07 -10.66
CA HIS A 87 -3.11 6.48 -10.67
C HIS A 87 -3.11 5.17 -11.44
N PRO A 88 -2.38 5.07 -12.56
CA PRO A 88 -2.26 3.80 -13.30
C PRO A 88 -1.60 2.71 -12.45
N GLY A 89 -1.99 1.46 -12.64
CA GLY A 89 -1.37 0.32 -12.00
C GLY A 89 -2.35 -0.67 -11.37
N GLY A 90 -3.64 -0.36 -11.38
CA GLY A 90 -4.66 -1.26 -10.84
C GLY A 90 -4.70 -1.31 -9.31
N PHE A 91 -4.35 -0.20 -8.65
CA PHE A 91 -4.38 -0.11 -7.19
C PHE A 91 -5.79 -0.33 -6.64
N VAL A 92 -5.87 -1.14 -5.59
CA VAL A 92 -7.08 -1.25 -4.77
C VAL A 92 -6.85 -0.42 -3.51
N GLY A 93 -7.74 0.55 -3.26
CA GLY A 93 -7.70 1.35 -2.04
C GLY A 93 -8.31 0.59 -0.88
N LEU A 94 -7.65 0.59 0.26
CA LEU A 94 -8.10 -0.08 1.47
C LEU A 94 -8.23 0.93 2.60
N THR A 95 -9.35 0.84 3.33
CA THR A 95 -9.64 1.66 4.49
C THR A 95 -10.37 0.80 5.52
N GLY A 96 -10.98 1.41 6.52
CA GLY A 96 -11.75 0.70 7.53
C GLY A 96 -12.03 1.59 8.73
N SER A 97 -12.37 0.95 9.85
CA SER A 97 -12.48 1.67 11.13
C SER A 97 -11.09 2.09 11.63
N GLU A 98 -11.06 3.01 12.59
CA GLU A 98 -9.82 3.39 13.26
C GLU A 98 -9.10 2.15 13.83
N ALA A 99 -9.84 1.24 14.43
CA ALA A 99 -9.26 0.01 15.00
C ALA A 99 -8.67 -0.90 13.92
N GLN A 100 -9.34 -1.04 12.78
CA GLN A 100 -8.84 -1.85 11.66
C GLN A 100 -7.57 -1.28 11.08
N VAL A 101 -7.52 0.03 10.88
CA VAL A 101 -6.34 0.72 10.34
C VAL A 101 -5.18 0.66 11.34
N GLU A 102 -5.44 0.85 12.63
CA GLU A 102 -4.40 0.72 13.67
C GLU A 102 -3.81 -0.69 13.69
N ALA A 103 -4.64 -1.72 13.58
CA ALA A 103 -4.18 -3.10 13.53
C ALA A 103 -3.30 -3.35 12.29
N ALA A 104 -3.69 -2.84 11.13
CA ALA A 104 -2.90 -2.94 9.91
C ALA A 104 -1.56 -2.23 10.03
N LYS A 105 -1.54 -1.02 10.58
CA LYS A 105 -0.29 -0.28 10.82
C LYS A 105 0.66 -1.06 11.73
N LYS A 106 0.14 -1.65 12.81
CA LYS A 106 0.95 -2.48 13.71
C LYS A 106 1.52 -3.70 13.00
N SER A 107 0.69 -4.37 12.20
CA SER A 107 1.07 -5.57 11.45
C SER A 107 2.23 -5.29 10.49
N PHE A 108 2.22 -4.14 9.83
CA PHE A 108 3.27 -3.73 8.88
C PHE A 108 4.34 -2.84 9.50
N ARG A 109 4.24 -2.53 10.78
CA ARG A 109 5.15 -1.64 11.49
C ARG A 109 5.22 -0.24 10.89
N VAL A 110 4.07 0.26 10.50
CA VAL A 110 3.92 1.62 9.96
C VAL A 110 3.64 2.60 11.08
N PHE A 111 4.43 3.67 11.14
CA PHE A 111 4.17 4.80 12.02
C PHE A 111 3.39 5.85 11.26
N ALA A 112 2.29 6.31 11.85
CA ALA A 112 1.48 7.39 11.31
C ALA A 112 0.80 8.12 12.46
N ARG A 113 0.74 9.46 12.39
CA ARG A 113 0.08 10.29 13.41
C ARG A 113 -0.50 11.53 12.76
N ARG A 114 -1.58 12.06 13.33
CA ARG A 114 -2.14 13.34 12.92
C ARG A 114 -1.33 14.48 13.52
N VAL A 115 -0.96 15.44 12.67
CA VAL A 115 -0.25 16.66 13.09
C VAL A 115 -1.07 17.85 12.63
N PRO A 116 -1.53 18.73 13.53
CA PRO A 116 -2.28 19.92 13.14
C PRO A 116 -1.48 20.78 12.16
N ASP A 117 -2.14 21.24 11.11
CA ASP A 117 -1.55 22.13 10.11
C ASP A 117 -2.68 22.96 9.50
N ALA A 118 -2.73 24.23 9.84
CA ALA A 118 -3.77 25.14 9.38
C ALA A 118 -3.75 25.33 7.85
N ALA A 119 -2.61 25.13 7.20
CA ALA A 119 -2.47 25.22 5.74
C ALA A 119 -2.89 23.95 5.01
N ALA A 120 -3.08 22.84 5.73
CA ALA A 120 -3.43 21.56 5.13
C ALA A 120 -4.96 21.42 4.97
N PRO A 121 -5.43 20.73 3.93
CA PRO A 121 -6.84 20.39 3.81
C PRO A 121 -7.32 19.62 5.04
N GLY A 122 -8.45 20.04 5.63
CA GLY A 122 -8.99 19.42 6.84
C GLY A 122 -8.27 19.81 8.12
N GLY A 123 -7.26 20.68 8.08
CA GLY A 123 -6.58 21.21 9.24
C GLY A 123 -5.51 20.32 9.87
N TYR A 124 -5.11 19.22 9.20
CA TYR A 124 -4.02 18.36 9.67
C TYR A 124 -3.36 17.59 8.54
N VAL A 125 -2.12 17.15 8.79
CA VAL A 125 -1.38 16.22 7.94
C VAL A 125 -1.13 14.92 8.71
N VAL A 126 -0.78 13.85 8.00
CA VAL A 126 -0.49 12.54 8.62
C VAL A 126 0.89 12.07 8.15
N PRO A 127 1.98 12.57 8.77
CA PRO A 127 3.29 11.99 8.52
C PRO A 127 3.29 10.49 8.82
N HIS A 128 3.87 9.71 7.93
CA HIS A 128 3.85 8.25 8.04
C HIS A 128 5.08 7.64 7.40
N THR A 129 5.29 6.35 7.68
CA THR A 129 6.36 5.55 7.09
C THR A 129 6.14 5.43 5.57
N ALA A 130 7.13 5.84 4.78
CA ALA A 130 7.07 5.85 3.32
C ALA A 130 7.80 4.63 2.74
N LEU A 131 7.28 3.44 3.03
CA LEU A 131 7.81 2.17 2.53
C LEU A 131 6.72 1.45 1.73
N ALA A 132 7.15 0.79 0.66
CA ALA A 132 6.30 -0.17 -0.05
C ALA A 132 6.71 -1.58 0.38
N TYR A 133 5.72 -2.40 0.72
CA TYR A 133 5.96 -3.76 1.21
C TYR A 133 5.60 -4.76 0.12
N PHE A 134 6.45 -5.77 -0.08
CA PHE A 134 6.19 -6.84 -1.03
C PHE A 134 5.96 -8.14 -0.28
N MET A 135 4.78 -8.73 -0.48
CA MET A 135 4.32 -9.90 0.24
C MET A 135 4.08 -11.06 -0.72
N ALA A 136 4.39 -12.26 -0.27
CA ALA A 136 3.99 -13.49 -0.97
C ALA A 136 2.47 -13.67 -0.94
N PRO A 137 1.90 -14.52 -1.81
CA PRO A 137 0.49 -14.87 -1.72
C PRO A 137 0.11 -15.32 -0.29
N GLY A 138 -1.01 -14.80 0.22
CA GLY A 138 -1.46 -15.06 1.58
C GLY A 138 -0.86 -14.14 2.64
N GLY A 139 0.05 -13.22 2.26
CA GLY A 139 0.50 -12.14 3.14
C GLY A 139 1.84 -12.35 3.83
N ARG A 140 2.64 -13.36 3.45
CA ARG A 140 3.97 -13.55 4.04
C ARG A 140 4.94 -12.47 3.55
N TYR A 141 5.60 -11.79 4.48
CA TYR A 141 6.54 -10.73 4.16
C TYR A 141 7.76 -11.24 3.37
N LEU A 142 8.10 -10.54 2.29
CA LEU A 142 9.29 -10.84 1.48
C LEU A 142 10.34 -9.73 1.55
N ALA A 143 9.91 -8.48 1.35
CA ALA A 143 10.82 -7.34 1.31
C ALA A 143 10.06 -6.03 1.48
N HIS A 144 10.79 -4.93 1.62
CA HIS A 144 10.24 -3.59 1.52
C HIS A 144 11.16 -2.72 0.67
N PHE A 145 10.59 -1.69 0.07
CA PHE A 145 11.29 -0.79 -0.84
C PHE A 145 11.22 0.63 -0.29
N ALA A 146 12.40 1.23 -0.10
CA ALA A 146 12.50 2.60 0.37
C ALA A 146 12.10 3.59 -0.73
N GLU A 147 11.71 4.78 -0.32
CA GLU A 147 11.35 5.88 -1.24
C GLU A 147 12.48 6.20 -2.22
N SER A 148 13.72 6.04 -1.81
CA SER A 148 14.90 6.32 -2.65
C SER A 148 15.12 5.30 -3.77
N LEU A 149 14.48 4.14 -3.74
CA LEU A 149 14.63 3.11 -4.76
C LEU A 149 13.77 3.45 -5.97
N ASP A 150 14.35 3.51 -7.16
CA ASP A 150 13.63 3.89 -8.38
C ASP A 150 12.78 2.73 -8.95
N ALA A 151 11.94 3.04 -9.93
CA ALA A 151 11.01 2.06 -10.51
C ALA A 151 11.71 0.85 -11.14
N PRO A 152 12.79 1.01 -11.95
CA PRO A 152 13.49 -0.15 -12.50
C PRO A 152 14.07 -1.06 -11.42
N ALA A 153 14.61 -0.49 -10.34
CA ALA A 153 15.18 -1.26 -9.24
C ALA A 153 14.10 -2.01 -8.47
N VAL A 154 12.94 -1.38 -8.23
CA VAL A 154 11.79 -2.04 -7.61
C VAL A 154 11.31 -3.20 -8.47
N ALA A 155 11.15 -3.00 -9.78
CA ALA A 155 10.71 -4.04 -10.69
C ALA A 155 11.69 -5.23 -10.73
N ALA A 156 12.99 -4.95 -10.78
CA ALA A 156 14.01 -5.99 -10.77
C ALA A 156 13.96 -6.81 -9.47
N ARG A 157 13.80 -6.14 -8.33
CA ARG A 157 13.73 -6.81 -7.05
C ARG A 157 12.46 -7.65 -6.90
N MET A 158 11.32 -7.14 -7.36
CA MET A 158 10.08 -7.92 -7.36
C MET A 158 10.19 -9.16 -8.23
N THR A 159 10.77 -9.04 -9.44
CA THR A 159 10.99 -10.17 -10.34
C THR A 159 11.84 -11.24 -9.66
N GLU A 160 12.93 -10.85 -9.04
CA GLU A 160 13.84 -11.75 -8.33
C GLU A 160 13.13 -12.49 -7.19
N LEU A 161 12.35 -11.75 -6.39
CA LEU A 161 11.60 -12.33 -5.27
C LEU A 161 10.50 -13.28 -5.75
N MET A 162 9.82 -12.97 -6.85
CA MET A 162 8.78 -13.83 -7.40
C MET A 162 9.38 -15.11 -7.95
N GLN A 163 10.55 -15.07 -8.56
CA GLN A 163 11.26 -16.26 -9.06
C GLN A 163 11.69 -17.15 -7.90
N GLY A 164 12.20 -16.58 -6.82
CA GLY A 164 12.61 -17.33 -5.64
C GLY A 164 11.44 -17.91 -4.84
N ASP A 165 10.22 -17.40 -5.02
CA ASP A 165 9.02 -17.82 -4.30
C ASP A 165 8.13 -18.76 -5.15
N THR A 166 8.65 -19.28 -6.26
CA THR A 166 7.94 -20.28 -7.08
C THR A 166 8.01 -21.63 -6.40
N PRO A 167 6.88 -22.34 -6.23
CA PRO A 167 6.87 -23.67 -5.62
C PRO A 167 7.68 -24.69 -6.42
#